data_21a6073c7258a045f3bbb9bef7cf83b5
#
_entry.id   21a6073c7258a045f3bbb9bef7cf83b5
#
_cell.length_a   1.000
_cell.length_b   1.000
_cell.length_c   1.000
_cell.angle_alpha   90.00
_cell.angle_beta   90.00
_cell.angle_gamma   90.00
#
_symmetry.space_group_name_H-M   'P 1'
#
loop_
_entity.id
_entity.type
_entity.pdbx_description
1 polymer ?
#
loop_
_entity_poly.entity_id
_entity_poly.type
_entity_poly.pdbx_seq_one_letter_code
_entity_poly.pdbx_strand_id
1 'polypeptide(L)'
;MGYHVVDPTELEPEPDRPSEMRYVSEAAEMDRVGLRTYTVAPGEEIPLSGLHYHDEQEEVFYVLSGELSVETPEELYTVSAGQFFVAEPESPHRAHNAADADEPVRAIGIGAPPLSDGHFWDG
;
A
#
# COMPACT_ATOMS: atom_id res chain seq x y z
N MET A 1 25.68 9.08 10.85
CA MET A 1 24.34 9.16 11.46
C MET A 1 23.57 10.32 10.84
N GLY A 2 22.27 10.18 10.73
CA GLY A 2 21.48 11.21 10.09
C GLY A 2 20.01 11.17 10.50
N TYR A 3 19.34 12.28 10.26
CA TYR A 3 17.93 12.46 10.59
C TYR A 3 17.25 13.11 9.38
N HIS A 4 15.98 12.75 9.13
CA HIS A 4 15.26 13.26 7.98
C HIS A 4 13.84 13.66 8.39
N VAL A 5 13.38 14.76 7.82
CA VAL A 5 11.97 15.13 7.83
C VAL A 5 11.54 15.10 6.37
N VAL A 6 10.56 14.28 6.05
CA VAL A 6 10.10 14.11 4.67
C VAL A 6 8.65 14.53 4.59
N ASP A 7 8.37 15.50 3.71
CA ASP A 7 7.00 15.89 3.38
C ASP A 7 6.62 15.18 2.07
N PRO A 8 5.71 14.20 2.11
CA PRO A 8 5.37 13.47 0.89
C PRO A 8 4.82 14.34 -0.22
N THR A 9 4.23 15.49 0.12
CA THR A 9 3.67 16.39 -0.91
C THR A 9 4.74 17.02 -1.77
N GLU A 10 6.00 17.01 -1.33
CA GLU A 10 7.14 17.53 -2.09
C GLU A 10 7.81 16.48 -2.96
N LEU A 11 7.38 15.22 -2.86
CA LEU A 11 7.93 14.12 -3.66
C LEU A 11 7.15 13.97 -4.96
N GLU A 12 7.86 13.55 -6.02
CA GLU A 12 7.21 13.20 -7.27
C GLU A 12 6.48 11.87 -7.12
N PRO A 13 5.21 11.77 -7.55
CA PRO A 13 4.54 10.47 -7.58
C PRO A 13 5.26 9.52 -8.53
N GLU A 14 5.25 8.22 -8.21
CA GLU A 14 5.82 7.22 -9.09
C GLU A 14 5.02 7.15 -10.40
N PRO A 15 5.70 7.11 -11.55
CA PRO A 15 5.01 7.02 -12.83
C PRO A 15 4.43 5.62 -13.07
N ASP A 16 3.42 5.54 -13.93
CA ASP A 16 2.87 4.28 -14.43
C ASP A 16 2.35 3.36 -13.33
N ARG A 17 1.72 3.95 -12.30
CA ARG A 17 1.08 3.19 -11.22
C ARG A 17 -0.44 3.32 -11.32
N PRO A 18 -1.19 2.31 -10.84
CA PRO A 18 -2.65 2.35 -10.88
C PRO A 18 -3.26 3.38 -9.91
N SER A 19 -2.46 3.95 -9.02
CA SER A 19 -2.88 5.02 -8.12
C SER A 19 -1.67 5.88 -7.77
N GLU A 20 -1.92 7.04 -7.13
CA GLU A 20 -0.82 7.92 -6.73
C GLU A 20 -0.05 7.29 -5.58
N MET A 21 1.24 7.09 -5.79
CA MET A 21 2.15 6.49 -4.81
C MET A 21 3.44 7.30 -4.74
N ARG A 22 3.91 7.55 -3.52
CA ARG A 22 5.15 8.29 -3.29
C ARG A 22 6.04 7.53 -2.33
N TYR A 23 7.31 7.36 -2.70
CA TYR A 23 8.29 6.61 -1.91
C TYR A 23 8.98 7.49 -0.88
N VAL A 24 8.55 7.41 0.37
CA VAL A 24 9.20 8.12 1.46
C VAL A 24 10.55 7.48 1.79
N SER A 25 10.64 6.15 1.72
CA SER A 25 11.86 5.43 2.05
C SER A 25 13.01 5.77 1.11
N GLU A 26 12.73 6.03 -0.17
CA GLU A 26 13.77 6.47 -1.10
C GLU A 26 14.30 7.85 -0.73
N ALA A 27 13.40 8.78 -0.41
CA ALA A 27 13.78 10.14 -0.05
C ALA A 27 14.60 10.18 1.23
N ALA A 28 14.33 9.30 2.18
CA ALA A 28 15.04 9.22 3.46
C ALA A 28 16.21 8.24 3.42
N GLU A 29 16.46 7.61 2.27
CA GLU A 29 17.52 6.61 2.10
C GLU A 29 17.43 5.46 3.12
N MET A 30 16.21 4.99 3.35
CA MET A 30 15.97 3.85 4.21
C MET A 30 16.28 2.55 3.49
N ASP A 31 16.89 1.61 4.17
CA ASP A 31 17.27 0.34 3.54
C ASP A 31 16.70 -0.90 4.24
N ARG A 32 15.89 -0.71 5.29
CA ARG A 32 15.31 -1.84 6.04
C ARG A 32 13.78 -1.89 5.99
N VAL A 33 13.18 -0.81 5.54
CA VAL A 33 11.72 -0.69 5.46
C VAL A 33 11.36 0.03 4.18
N GLY A 34 10.40 -0.50 3.44
CA GLY A 34 9.76 0.24 2.35
C GLY A 34 8.61 1.04 2.94
N LEU A 35 8.67 2.36 2.81
CA LEU A 35 7.66 3.27 3.37
C LEU A 35 7.10 4.13 2.25
N ARG A 36 5.79 4.10 2.06
CA ARG A 36 5.12 4.77 0.95
C ARG A 36 3.85 5.45 1.43
N THR A 37 3.45 6.48 0.70
CA THR A 37 2.11 7.05 0.86
C THR A 37 1.31 6.79 -0.40
N TYR A 38 0.00 6.62 -0.22
CA TYR A 38 -0.94 6.37 -1.31
C TYR A 38 -2.11 7.33 -1.24
N THR A 39 -2.56 7.76 -2.42
CA THR A 39 -3.85 8.41 -2.62
C THR A 39 -4.56 7.63 -3.71
N VAL A 40 -5.64 6.96 -3.34
CA VAL A 40 -6.32 5.98 -4.20
C VAL A 40 -7.72 6.51 -4.49
N ALA A 41 -7.93 6.96 -5.73
CA ALA A 41 -9.24 7.46 -6.15
C ALA A 41 -10.24 6.29 -6.26
N PRO A 42 -11.57 6.59 -6.22
CA PRO A 42 -12.55 5.52 -6.40
C PRO A 42 -12.28 4.69 -7.65
N GLY A 43 -12.28 3.38 -7.51
CA GLY A 43 -12.01 2.43 -8.59
C GLY A 43 -10.55 2.12 -8.83
N GLU A 44 -9.64 2.83 -8.18
CA GLU A 44 -8.21 2.57 -8.31
C GLU A 44 -7.73 1.54 -7.28
N GLU A 45 -6.55 0.97 -7.52
CA GLU A 45 -5.97 0.00 -6.60
C GLU A 45 -4.54 0.37 -6.23
N ILE A 46 -4.09 -0.20 -5.11
CA ILE A 46 -2.70 -0.05 -4.66
C ILE A 46 -1.85 -1.07 -5.41
N PRO A 47 -0.67 -0.69 -5.93
CA PRO A 47 0.24 -1.65 -6.53
C PRO A 47 0.68 -2.72 -5.51
N LEU A 48 0.85 -3.94 -5.89
CA LEU A 48 0.73 -4.51 -7.23
C LEU A 48 -0.74 -4.70 -7.61
N SER A 49 -1.01 -4.59 -8.92
CA SER A 49 -2.36 -4.81 -9.45
C SER A 49 -2.76 -6.28 -9.34
N GLY A 50 -4.01 -6.51 -8.94
CA GLY A 50 -4.55 -7.86 -8.79
C GLY A 50 -4.14 -8.52 -7.48
N LEU A 51 -4.69 -9.72 -7.24
CA LEU A 51 -4.33 -10.51 -6.08
C LEU A 51 -2.87 -10.97 -6.20
N HIS A 52 -2.10 -10.70 -5.15
CA HIS A 52 -0.69 -11.02 -5.11
C HIS A 52 -0.26 -11.31 -3.67
N TYR A 53 0.87 -11.97 -3.52
CA TYR A 53 1.44 -12.28 -2.21
C TYR A 53 2.96 -12.04 -2.24
N HIS A 54 3.55 -11.94 -1.07
CA HIS A 54 4.99 -11.78 -0.91
C HIS A 54 5.56 -12.99 -0.18
N ASP A 55 6.77 -13.40 -0.55
CA ASP A 55 7.40 -14.58 0.05
C ASP A 55 7.82 -14.33 1.50
N GLU A 56 8.47 -13.21 1.76
CA GLU A 56 9.04 -12.90 3.07
C GLU A 56 8.57 -11.56 3.63
N GLN A 57 8.16 -10.63 2.77
CA GLN A 57 7.78 -9.29 3.21
C GLN A 57 6.46 -9.32 3.96
N GLU A 58 6.45 -8.70 5.13
CA GLU A 58 5.21 -8.31 5.79
C GLU A 58 4.77 -6.97 5.24
N GLU A 59 3.48 -6.82 4.97
CA GLU A 59 2.94 -5.58 4.42
C GLU A 59 1.86 -5.04 5.33
N VAL A 60 1.93 -3.73 5.59
CA VAL A 60 1.01 -3.05 6.48
C VAL A 60 0.45 -1.83 5.77
N PHE A 61 -0.87 -1.64 5.85
CA PHE A 61 -1.50 -0.40 5.44
C PHE A 61 -2.14 0.26 6.64
N TYR A 62 -1.88 1.54 6.82
CA TYR A 62 -2.56 2.36 7.81
C TYR A 62 -3.41 3.40 7.08
N VAL A 63 -4.71 3.39 7.32
CA VAL A 63 -5.64 4.26 6.60
C VAL A 63 -5.78 5.58 7.34
N LEU A 64 -5.46 6.67 6.64
CA LEU A 64 -5.57 8.03 7.17
C LEU A 64 -6.98 8.61 6.94
N SER A 65 -7.56 8.34 5.78
CA SER A 65 -8.90 8.81 5.43
C SER A 65 -9.50 7.89 4.37
N GLY A 66 -10.82 7.87 4.30
CA GLY A 66 -11.56 6.99 3.41
C GLY A 66 -11.69 5.58 3.98
N GLU A 67 -12.13 4.66 3.13
CA GLU A 67 -12.24 3.24 3.47
C GLU A 67 -11.51 2.41 2.43
N LEU A 68 -10.49 1.69 2.86
CA LEU A 68 -9.74 0.81 1.99
C LEU A 68 -10.40 -0.56 1.98
N SER A 69 -10.66 -1.09 0.77
CA SER A 69 -11.14 -2.44 0.59
C SER A 69 -9.96 -3.35 0.30
N VAL A 70 -9.88 -4.49 0.98
CA VAL A 70 -8.82 -5.46 0.72
C VAL A 70 -9.45 -6.80 0.42
N GLU A 71 -9.31 -7.21 -0.82
CA GLU A 71 -9.80 -8.50 -1.31
C GLU A 71 -8.79 -9.59 -0.98
N THR A 72 -9.28 -10.71 -0.46
CA THR A 72 -8.49 -11.91 -0.24
C THR A 72 -9.23 -13.11 -0.84
N PRO A 73 -8.60 -14.28 -0.97
CA PRO A 73 -9.31 -15.45 -1.49
C PRO A 73 -10.52 -15.87 -0.69
N GLU A 74 -10.57 -15.51 0.60
CA GLU A 74 -11.62 -15.97 1.49
C GLU A 74 -12.68 -14.92 1.78
N GLU A 75 -12.29 -13.64 1.88
CA GLU A 75 -13.22 -12.58 2.22
C GLU A 75 -12.72 -11.20 1.80
N LEU A 76 -13.62 -10.24 1.85
CA LEU A 76 -13.33 -8.84 1.61
C LEU A 76 -13.26 -8.11 2.95
N TYR A 77 -12.13 -7.48 3.23
CA TYR A 77 -11.95 -6.67 4.43
C TYR A 77 -12.21 -5.21 4.11
N THR A 78 -12.80 -4.50 5.07
CA THR A 78 -12.93 -3.05 5.00
C THR A 78 -12.08 -2.46 6.11
N VAL A 79 -11.14 -1.60 5.73
CA VAL A 79 -10.21 -0.96 6.66
C VAL A 79 -10.57 0.52 6.71
N SER A 80 -11.08 0.96 7.85
CA SER A 80 -11.53 2.33 8.02
C SER A 80 -10.40 3.23 8.50
N ALA A 81 -10.61 4.54 8.41
CA ALA A 81 -9.62 5.51 8.90
C ALA A 81 -9.22 5.20 10.35
N GLY A 82 -7.94 5.22 10.61
CA GLY A 82 -7.38 4.89 11.93
C GLY A 82 -7.12 3.41 12.16
N GLN A 83 -7.39 2.57 11.17
CA GLN A 83 -7.18 1.12 11.30
C GLN A 83 -5.98 0.67 10.46
N PHE A 84 -5.41 -0.46 10.86
CA PHE A 84 -4.33 -1.13 10.14
C PHE A 84 -4.84 -2.38 9.48
N PHE A 85 -4.34 -2.67 8.28
CA PHE A 85 -4.42 -3.99 7.66
C PHE A 85 -3.02 -4.57 7.62
N VAL A 86 -2.86 -5.80 8.08
CA VAL A 86 -1.56 -6.47 8.10
C VAL A 86 -1.67 -7.75 7.25
N ALA A 87 -0.82 -7.84 6.23
CA ALA A 87 -0.70 -9.04 5.42
C ALA A 87 0.58 -9.78 5.82
N GLU A 88 0.42 -10.98 6.35
CA GLU A 88 1.56 -11.84 6.64
C GLU A 88 2.17 -12.36 5.34
N PRO A 89 3.43 -12.81 5.37
CA PRO A 89 4.03 -13.44 4.18
C PRO A 89 3.15 -14.56 3.64
N GLU A 90 3.17 -14.74 2.34
CA GLU A 90 2.43 -15.79 1.62
C GLU A 90 0.91 -15.63 1.66
N SER A 91 0.41 -14.44 1.97
CA SER A 91 -1.03 -14.17 2.09
C SER A 91 -1.51 -13.33 0.92
N PRO A 92 -2.24 -13.92 -0.04
CA PRO A 92 -2.71 -13.16 -1.21
C PRO A 92 -3.71 -12.08 -0.84
N HIS A 93 -3.53 -10.89 -1.42
CA HIS A 93 -4.43 -9.77 -1.17
C HIS A 93 -4.39 -8.77 -2.33
N ARG A 94 -5.42 -7.92 -2.41
CA ARG A 94 -5.51 -6.83 -3.36
C ARG A 94 -6.21 -5.66 -2.66
N ALA A 95 -5.49 -4.56 -2.49
CA ALA A 95 -6.03 -3.36 -1.84
C ALA A 95 -6.53 -2.37 -2.89
N HIS A 96 -7.71 -1.84 -2.70
CA HIS A 96 -8.32 -0.92 -3.66
C HIS A 96 -9.34 -0.01 -2.98
N ASN A 97 -9.74 1.03 -3.70
CA ASN A 97 -10.86 1.87 -3.30
C ASN A 97 -12.08 1.46 -4.14
N ALA A 98 -13.22 1.26 -3.47
CA ALA A 98 -14.43 0.82 -4.15
C ALA A 98 -14.81 1.80 -5.27
N ALA A 99 -15.32 1.26 -6.38
CA ALA A 99 -15.67 2.10 -7.53
C ALA A 99 -16.82 3.07 -7.24
N ASP A 100 -17.68 2.74 -6.28
CA ASP A 100 -18.81 3.58 -5.87
C ASP A 100 -18.51 4.41 -4.62
N ALA A 101 -17.25 4.48 -4.21
CA ALA A 101 -16.85 5.31 -3.08
C ALA A 101 -17.02 6.81 -3.39
N ASP A 102 -17.31 7.59 -2.35
CA ASP A 102 -17.49 9.03 -2.48
C ASP A 102 -16.21 9.83 -2.38
N GLU A 103 -15.14 9.21 -1.88
CA GLU A 103 -13.90 9.93 -1.61
C GLU A 103 -12.68 9.05 -1.84
N PRO A 104 -11.50 9.66 -2.04
CA PRO A 104 -10.27 8.88 -2.15
C PRO A 104 -9.88 8.27 -0.81
N VAL A 105 -9.07 7.23 -0.87
CA VAL A 105 -8.40 6.66 0.29
C VAL A 105 -7.01 7.25 0.37
N ARG A 106 -6.63 7.70 1.57
CA ARG A 106 -5.25 8.09 1.83
C ARG A 106 -4.68 7.11 2.86
N ALA A 107 -3.54 6.53 2.55
CA ALA A 107 -2.97 5.47 3.38
C ALA A 107 -1.44 5.53 3.38
N ILE A 108 -0.86 4.95 4.42
CA ILE A 108 0.57 4.70 4.52
C ILE A 108 0.78 3.21 4.30
N GLY A 109 1.74 2.85 3.44
CA GLY A 109 2.12 1.47 3.22
C GLY A 109 3.51 1.20 3.76
N ILE A 110 3.66 0.09 4.46
CA ILE A 110 4.93 -0.35 5.03
C ILE A 110 5.20 -1.77 4.57
N GLY A 111 6.39 -2.01 4.01
CA GLY A 111 6.83 -3.35 3.66
C GLY A 111 8.19 -3.61 4.28
N ALA A 112 8.34 -4.71 5.00
CA ALA A 112 9.59 -5.06 5.64
C ALA A 112 9.78 -6.58 5.65
N PRO A 113 10.96 -7.06 5.22
CA PRO A 113 12.05 -6.32 4.60
C PRO A 113 11.62 -5.75 3.23
N PRO A 114 12.31 -4.73 2.71
CA PRO A 114 11.91 -4.06 1.46
C PRO A 114 12.36 -4.86 0.24
N LEU A 115 11.74 -6.00 0.04
CA LEU A 115 12.06 -6.94 -1.03
C LEU A 115 11.09 -6.80 -2.20
N SER A 116 11.57 -7.10 -3.40
CA SER A 116 10.73 -7.22 -4.59
C SER A 116 10.36 -8.69 -4.78
N ASP A 117 9.63 -9.24 -3.84
CA ASP A 117 9.29 -10.66 -3.77
C ASP A 117 7.79 -10.93 -4.02
N GLY A 118 7.12 -9.99 -4.68
CA GLY A 118 5.70 -10.12 -4.98
C GLY A 118 5.44 -11.09 -6.13
N HIS A 119 4.41 -11.91 -5.99
CA HIS A 119 3.97 -12.87 -7.00
C HIS A 119 2.46 -12.76 -7.17
N PHE A 120 2.00 -12.84 -8.41
CA PHE A 120 0.57 -12.89 -8.65
C PHE A 120 0.00 -14.24 -8.19
N TRP A 121 -1.15 -14.17 -7.56
CA TRP A 121 -1.86 -15.36 -7.08
C TRP A 121 -2.92 -15.75 -8.12
N ASP A 122 -2.87 -16.98 -8.56
CA ASP A 122 -3.77 -17.48 -9.59
C ASP A 122 -4.67 -18.62 -9.11
N GLY A 123 -4.75 -18.78 -7.82
CA GLY A 123 -5.59 -19.78 -7.22
C GLY A 123 -4.90 -21.06 -6.92
#